data_8e54b7179740f9b36848f6fa5d013d57
#
_entry.id   8e54b7179740f9b36848f6fa5d013d57
#
_cell.length_a   1.000
_cell.length_b   1.000
_cell.length_c   1.000
_cell.angle_alpha   90.00
_cell.angle_beta   90.00
_cell.angle_gamma   90.00
#
_symmetry.space_group_name_H-M   'P 1'
#
loop_
_entity.id
_entity.type
_entity.pdbx_description
1 polymer ?
#
loop_
_entity_poly.entity_id
_entity_poly.type
_entity_poly.pdbx_seq_one_letter_code
_entity_poly.pdbx_strand_id
1 'polypeptide(L)'
;MPLRFSLRLAAFSIALFLPALLPAQQPDPLHTASRQELNIIKVLLAQENAWNKGDLAGYVNGFKDSPDTLFITHQIFRGFAGLLEEYKHDYPTKAAMGTLSFSDLEVHPLDENFAVVTGRYRLERSKKDGGNAEGLFSLVFENTDNGWKIVVDHTT
;
A
#
# COMPACT_ATOMS: atom_id res chain seq x y z
N MET A 1 77.58 -46.45 25.13
CA MET A 1 76.15 -46.42 24.99
C MET A 1 75.71 -44.92 24.94
N PRO A 2 75.47 -44.31 23.76
CA PRO A 2 75.14 -42.88 23.71
C PRO A 2 73.62 -42.69 23.69
N LEU A 3 73.11 -41.81 24.57
CA LEU A 3 71.74 -41.33 24.67
C LEU A 3 71.44 -40.46 23.43
N ARG A 4 70.44 -40.84 22.69
CA ARG A 4 69.87 -39.99 21.61
C ARG A 4 68.77 -39.10 22.17
N PHE A 5 69.02 -37.79 22.21
CA PHE A 5 68.01 -36.75 22.49
C PHE A 5 67.24 -36.44 21.17
N SER A 6 65.95 -36.77 21.13
CA SER A 6 65.10 -36.41 20.01
C SER A 6 64.48 -35.07 20.32
N LEU A 7 64.89 -34.04 19.59
CA LEU A 7 64.28 -32.67 19.62
C LEU A 7 62.99 -32.70 18.80
N ARG A 8 61.83 -32.62 19.47
CA ARG A 8 60.54 -32.46 18.81
C ARG A 8 60.28 -30.98 18.55
N LEU A 9 60.31 -30.57 17.28
CA LEU A 9 59.94 -29.26 16.82
C LEU A 9 58.42 -29.19 16.88
N ALA A 10 57.82 -28.31 17.75
CA ALA A 10 56.44 -28.00 17.79
C ALA A 10 56.17 -26.85 16.79
N ALA A 11 55.48 -27.16 15.70
CA ALA A 11 55.04 -26.15 14.75
C ALA A 11 53.83 -25.39 15.32
N PHE A 12 54.06 -24.13 15.65
CA PHE A 12 53.01 -23.21 16.08
C PHE A 12 52.33 -22.62 14.82
N SER A 13 51.13 -23.09 14.51
CA SER A 13 50.32 -22.52 13.44
C SER A 13 49.64 -21.26 13.95
N ILE A 14 50.10 -20.11 13.50
CA ILE A 14 49.43 -18.82 13.72
C ILE A 14 48.28 -18.73 12.71
N ALA A 15 47.03 -18.90 13.19
CA ALA A 15 45.82 -18.62 12.41
C ALA A 15 45.64 -17.09 12.33
N LEU A 16 45.88 -16.52 11.16
CA LEU A 16 45.54 -15.14 10.87
C LEU A 16 44.01 -15.02 10.79
N PHE A 17 43.39 -14.44 11.81
CA PHE A 17 42.02 -13.98 11.74
C PHE A 17 41.97 -12.69 10.91
N LEU A 18 41.54 -12.75 9.64
CA LEU A 18 41.12 -11.58 8.90
C LEU A 18 39.75 -11.18 9.40
N PRO A 19 39.55 -9.93 9.87
CA PRO A 19 38.19 -9.43 10.14
C PRO A 19 37.45 -9.35 8.81
N ALA A 20 36.31 -10.07 8.70
CA ALA A 20 35.38 -9.92 7.59
C ALA A 20 34.81 -8.51 7.67
N LEU A 21 35.18 -7.65 6.72
CA LEU A 21 34.55 -6.36 6.49
C LEU A 21 33.12 -6.66 5.99
N LEU A 22 32.15 -6.62 6.90
CA LEU A 22 30.73 -6.57 6.53
C LEU A 22 30.52 -5.33 5.65
N PRO A 23 29.93 -5.47 4.45
CA PRO A 23 29.57 -4.30 3.67
C PRO A 23 28.61 -3.45 4.51
N ALA A 24 29.02 -2.20 4.79
CA ALA A 24 28.13 -1.22 5.38
C ALA A 24 26.92 -1.10 4.45
N GLN A 25 25.72 -1.42 4.94
CA GLN A 25 24.49 -1.12 4.22
C GLN A 25 24.50 0.37 3.95
N GLN A 26 24.62 0.74 2.66
CA GLN A 26 24.41 2.13 2.26
C GLN A 26 22.96 2.46 2.62
N PRO A 27 22.71 3.59 3.33
CA PRO A 27 21.35 4.05 3.53
C PRO A 27 20.72 4.20 2.15
N ASP A 28 19.51 3.65 1.97
CA ASP A 28 18.73 3.82 0.76
C ASP A 28 18.72 5.30 0.40
N PRO A 29 19.02 5.66 -0.85
CA PRO A 29 18.91 7.05 -1.28
C PRO A 29 17.48 7.51 -0.99
N LEU A 30 17.31 8.63 -0.30
CA LEU A 30 16.01 9.21 0.01
C LEU A 30 15.15 9.19 -1.28
N HIS A 31 14.17 8.29 -1.33
CA HIS A 31 13.28 8.21 -2.47
C HIS A 31 12.37 9.45 -2.44
N THR A 32 12.65 10.39 -3.34
CA THR A 32 11.79 11.56 -3.51
C THR A 32 10.61 11.14 -4.38
N ALA A 33 9.40 11.15 -3.80
CA ALA A 33 8.19 10.81 -4.53
C ALA A 33 8.05 11.65 -5.81
N SER A 34 7.77 11.00 -6.92
CA SER A 34 7.54 11.64 -8.20
C SER A 34 6.25 12.49 -8.17
N ARG A 35 6.10 13.38 -9.16
CA ARG A 35 4.84 14.14 -9.31
C ARG A 35 3.64 13.21 -9.52
N GLN A 36 3.82 12.12 -10.25
CA GLN A 36 2.80 11.10 -10.48
C GLN A 36 2.34 10.47 -9.16
N GLU A 37 3.28 9.97 -8.36
CA GLU A 37 3.00 9.39 -7.04
C GLU A 37 2.26 10.37 -6.14
N LEU A 38 2.74 11.60 -6.05
CA LEU A 38 2.09 12.64 -5.24
C LEU A 38 0.66 12.95 -5.69
N ASN A 39 0.40 12.97 -7.01
CA ASN A 39 -0.95 13.24 -7.53
C ASN A 39 -1.90 12.07 -7.26
N ILE A 40 -1.42 10.84 -7.33
CA ILE A 40 -2.21 9.64 -6.99
C ILE A 40 -2.53 9.61 -5.49
N ILE A 41 -1.54 9.83 -4.63
CA ILE A 41 -1.75 9.88 -3.17
C ILE A 41 -2.77 10.96 -2.79
N LYS A 42 -2.77 12.11 -3.47
CA LYS A 42 -3.78 13.16 -3.23
C LYS A 42 -5.22 12.68 -3.48
N VAL A 43 -5.44 11.79 -4.44
CA VAL A 43 -6.78 11.21 -4.68
C VAL A 43 -7.23 10.39 -3.48
N LEU A 44 -6.36 9.52 -2.96
CA LEU A 44 -6.68 8.70 -1.78
C LEU A 44 -6.91 9.56 -0.53
N LEU A 45 -6.08 10.57 -0.29
CA LEU A 45 -6.28 11.51 0.81
C LEU A 45 -7.59 12.30 0.67
N ALA A 46 -7.98 12.66 -0.56
CA ALA A 46 -9.26 13.31 -0.81
C ALA A 46 -10.45 12.37 -0.53
N GLN A 47 -10.35 11.09 -0.92
CA GLN A 47 -11.36 10.08 -0.60
C GLN A 47 -11.47 9.87 0.92
N GLU A 48 -10.36 9.70 1.63
CA GLU A 48 -10.35 9.57 3.09
C GLU A 48 -11.01 10.77 3.77
N ASN A 49 -10.66 11.98 3.34
CA ASN A 49 -11.22 13.20 3.89
C ASN A 49 -12.74 13.34 3.59
N ALA A 50 -13.18 13.02 2.36
CA ALA A 50 -14.59 13.02 1.98
C ALA A 50 -15.39 12.00 2.82
N TRP A 51 -14.91 10.77 2.94
CA TRP A 51 -15.50 9.74 3.80
C TRP A 51 -15.64 10.21 5.25
N ASN A 52 -14.57 10.75 5.81
CA ASN A 52 -14.52 11.18 7.20
C ASN A 52 -15.43 12.39 7.47
N LYS A 53 -15.83 13.13 6.43
CA LYS A 53 -16.87 14.18 6.50
C LYS A 53 -18.29 13.67 6.24
N GLY A 54 -18.46 12.43 5.82
CA GLY A 54 -19.75 11.88 5.41
C GLY A 54 -20.14 12.25 3.98
N ASP A 55 -19.19 12.72 3.18
CA ASP A 55 -19.39 13.09 1.78
C ASP A 55 -19.12 11.89 0.86
N LEU A 56 -20.14 11.03 0.69
CA LEU A 56 -20.03 9.86 -0.20
C LEU A 56 -19.86 10.27 -1.67
N ALA A 57 -20.43 11.39 -2.09
CA ALA A 57 -20.25 11.88 -3.46
C ALA A 57 -18.80 12.28 -3.72
N GLY A 58 -18.16 12.97 -2.77
CA GLY A 58 -16.73 13.27 -2.80
C GLY A 58 -15.87 12.02 -2.79
N TYR A 59 -16.25 10.98 -2.02
CA TYR A 59 -15.55 9.71 -1.98
C TYR A 59 -15.58 9.00 -3.34
N VAL A 60 -16.77 8.80 -3.93
CA VAL A 60 -16.91 8.11 -5.22
C VAL A 60 -16.28 8.88 -6.38
N ASN A 61 -16.08 10.19 -6.26
CA ASN A 61 -15.38 10.98 -7.27
C ASN A 61 -13.92 10.57 -7.50
N GLY A 62 -13.32 9.78 -6.62
CA GLY A 62 -12.00 9.17 -6.83
C GLY A 62 -11.98 8.11 -7.94
N PHE A 63 -13.12 7.51 -8.24
CA PHE A 63 -13.27 6.51 -9.30
C PHE A 63 -13.53 7.14 -10.66
N LYS A 64 -13.17 6.42 -11.74
CA LYS A 64 -13.51 6.83 -13.11
C LYS A 64 -15.00 6.56 -13.34
N ASP A 65 -15.72 7.56 -13.80
CA ASP A 65 -17.10 7.39 -14.27
C ASP A 65 -17.07 6.69 -15.64
N SER A 66 -17.12 5.37 -15.60
CA SER A 66 -17.03 4.49 -16.77
C SER A 66 -17.81 3.20 -16.53
N PRO A 67 -18.46 2.64 -17.56
CA PRO A 67 -19.05 1.32 -17.48
C PRO A 67 -18.02 0.20 -17.28
N ASP A 68 -16.74 0.47 -17.54
CA ASP A 68 -15.65 -0.50 -17.43
C ASP A 68 -14.93 -0.43 -16.08
N THR A 69 -15.24 0.53 -15.20
CA THR A 69 -14.67 0.58 -13.85
C THR A 69 -15.02 -0.69 -13.09
N LEU A 70 -14.01 -1.33 -12.50
CA LEU A 70 -14.11 -2.67 -11.95
C LEU A 70 -13.94 -2.64 -10.44
N PHE A 71 -14.86 -3.30 -9.73
CA PHE A 71 -14.82 -3.49 -8.28
C PHE A 71 -14.74 -4.99 -7.99
N ILE A 72 -13.72 -5.39 -7.25
CA ILE A 72 -13.41 -6.78 -6.91
C ILE A 72 -13.37 -6.90 -5.38
N THR A 73 -14.35 -7.62 -4.84
CA THR A 73 -14.39 -8.05 -3.44
C THR A 73 -14.48 -9.58 -3.45
N HIS A 74 -15.37 -10.20 -2.68
CA HIS A 74 -15.76 -11.61 -2.88
C HIS A 74 -16.64 -11.82 -4.14
N GLN A 75 -17.05 -10.73 -4.81
CA GLN A 75 -17.75 -10.72 -6.10
C GLN A 75 -17.10 -9.67 -7.02
N ILE A 76 -17.42 -9.74 -8.30
CA ILE A 76 -16.93 -8.79 -9.31
C ILE A 76 -18.11 -7.97 -9.80
N PHE A 77 -18.01 -6.66 -9.65
CA PHE A 77 -18.96 -5.67 -10.15
C PHE A 77 -18.31 -4.83 -11.24
N ARG A 78 -19.12 -4.36 -12.19
CA ARG A 78 -18.68 -3.46 -13.27
C ARG A 78 -19.57 -2.25 -13.35
N GLY A 79 -18.95 -1.13 -13.67
CA GLY A 79 -19.60 0.13 -13.95
C GLY A 79 -19.69 1.04 -12.74
N PHE A 80 -19.58 2.32 -13.03
CA PHE A 80 -19.69 3.39 -12.03
C PHE A 80 -21.16 3.76 -11.72
N ALA A 81 -22.06 3.53 -12.70
CA ALA A 81 -23.47 3.87 -12.55
C ALA A 81 -24.09 3.13 -11.36
N GLY A 82 -24.71 3.89 -10.46
CA GLY A 82 -25.32 3.33 -9.24
C GLY A 82 -24.37 3.20 -8.03
N LEU A 83 -23.06 3.34 -8.22
CA LEU A 83 -22.08 3.20 -7.13
C LEU A 83 -22.39 4.10 -5.92
N LEU A 84 -22.74 5.36 -6.17
CA LEU A 84 -23.09 6.28 -5.08
C LEU A 84 -24.33 5.83 -4.31
N GLU A 85 -25.35 5.30 -5.00
CA GLU A 85 -26.57 4.80 -4.36
C GLU A 85 -26.30 3.52 -3.56
N GLU A 86 -25.41 2.66 -4.05
CA GLU A 86 -24.95 1.48 -3.33
C GLU A 86 -24.21 1.88 -2.03
N TYR A 87 -23.30 2.84 -2.10
CA TYR A 87 -22.64 3.35 -0.89
C TYR A 87 -23.62 4.00 0.10
N LYS A 88 -24.64 4.74 -0.38
CA LYS A 88 -25.68 5.30 0.49
C LYS A 88 -26.55 4.22 1.15
N HIS A 89 -26.80 3.14 0.43
CA HIS A 89 -27.52 1.99 0.97
C HIS A 89 -26.72 1.29 2.07
N ASP A 90 -25.44 1.01 1.82
CA ASP A 90 -24.56 0.27 2.73
C ASP A 90 -24.11 1.10 3.93
N TYR A 91 -23.99 2.42 3.73
CA TYR A 91 -23.54 3.38 4.75
C TYR A 91 -24.55 4.52 4.93
N PRO A 92 -25.76 4.21 5.45
CA PRO A 92 -26.87 5.17 5.49
C PRO A 92 -26.65 6.32 6.48
N THR A 93 -25.67 6.22 7.36
CA THR A 93 -25.37 7.25 8.37
C THR A 93 -23.87 7.46 8.52
N LYS A 94 -23.48 8.62 9.03
CA LYS A 94 -22.07 8.89 9.37
C LYS A 94 -21.53 7.89 10.39
N ALA A 95 -22.35 7.39 11.31
CA ALA A 95 -21.97 6.37 12.28
C ALA A 95 -21.68 5.02 11.60
N ALA A 96 -22.49 4.63 10.60
CA ALA A 96 -22.26 3.45 9.78
C ALA A 96 -21.00 3.59 8.90
N MET A 97 -20.70 4.78 8.42
CA MET A 97 -19.44 5.07 7.69
C MET A 97 -18.22 4.93 8.61
N GLY A 98 -18.31 5.37 9.86
CA GLY A 98 -17.19 5.40 10.78
C GLY A 98 -16.08 6.36 10.37
N THR A 99 -14.85 6.05 10.78
CA THR A 99 -13.63 6.79 10.43
C THR A 99 -12.72 5.91 9.59
N LEU A 100 -12.44 6.35 8.37
CA LEU A 100 -11.55 5.68 7.43
C LEU A 100 -10.12 6.22 7.58
N SER A 101 -9.15 5.34 7.53
CA SER A 101 -7.75 5.69 7.35
C SER A 101 -7.07 4.73 6.38
N PHE A 102 -6.15 5.28 5.58
CA PHE A 102 -5.25 4.51 4.73
C PHE A 102 -3.84 4.53 5.30
N SER A 103 -3.13 3.41 5.18
CA SER A 103 -1.73 3.27 5.57
C SER A 103 -0.95 2.39 4.60
N ASP A 104 0.38 2.36 4.75
CA ASP A 104 1.29 1.53 3.97
C ASP A 104 1.07 1.70 2.45
N LEU A 105 0.88 2.96 2.02
CA LEU A 105 0.61 3.28 0.63
C LEU A 105 1.89 3.16 -0.21
N GLU A 106 1.86 2.28 -1.20
CA GLU A 106 2.92 2.14 -2.18
C GLU A 106 2.35 2.38 -3.58
N VAL A 107 2.95 3.30 -4.32
CA VAL A 107 2.58 3.59 -5.70
C VAL A 107 3.60 2.96 -6.64
N HIS A 108 3.13 2.15 -7.56
CA HIS A 108 3.93 1.48 -8.58
C HIS A 108 3.53 2.03 -9.96
N PRO A 109 4.24 3.05 -10.48
CA PRO A 109 4.00 3.54 -11.83
C PRO A 109 4.24 2.43 -12.86
N LEU A 110 3.29 2.23 -13.76
CA LEU A 110 3.43 1.32 -14.90
C LEU A 110 3.94 2.08 -16.13
N ASP A 111 3.35 3.26 -16.36
CA ASP A 111 3.75 4.22 -17.40
C ASP A 111 3.23 5.63 -17.03
N GLU A 112 3.18 6.55 -18.00
CA GLU A 112 2.70 7.93 -17.81
C GLU A 112 1.18 8.00 -17.50
N ASN A 113 0.42 6.97 -17.88
CA ASN A 113 -1.03 6.94 -17.85
C ASN A 113 -1.59 5.98 -16.80
N PHE A 114 -0.81 5.00 -16.33
CA PHE A 114 -1.27 3.98 -15.42
C PHE A 114 -0.32 3.78 -14.25
N ALA A 115 -0.90 3.45 -13.10
CA ALA A 115 -0.18 3.03 -11.91
C ALA A 115 -1.00 2.02 -11.11
N VAL A 116 -0.30 1.15 -10.38
CA VAL A 116 -0.89 0.30 -9.35
C VAL A 116 -0.58 0.93 -7.99
N VAL A 117 -1.57 0.94 -7.11
CA VAL A 117 -1.38 1.34 -5.70
C VAL A 117 -1.78 0.19 -4.81
N THR A 118 -0.92 -0.14 -3.87
CA THR A 118 -1.25 -1.07 -2.79
C THR A 118 -1.29 -0.32 -1.46
N GLY A 119 -2.02 -0.87 -0.50
CA GLY A 119 -2.12 -0.26 0.83
C GLY A 119 -3.03 -1.04 1.76
N ARG A 120 -3.22 -0.47 2.93
CA ARG A 120 -4.17 -0.95 3.94
C ARG A 120 -5.26 0.08 4.15
N TYR A 121 -6.48 -0.40 4.39
CA TYR A 121 -7.53 0.43 4.94
C TYR A 121 -7.87 -0.03 6.36
N ARG A 122 -8.31 0.91 7.16
CA ARG A 122 -8.91 0.68 8.46
C ARG A 122 -10.17 1.54 8.60
N LEU A 123 -11.26 0.91 9.01
CA LEU A 123 -12.53 1.56 9.25
C LEU A 123 -12.91 1.37 10.71
N GLU A 124 -12.93 2.45 11.47
CA GLU A 124 -13.26 2.42 12.91
C GLU A 124 -14.74 2.78 13.10
N ARG A 125 -15.49 1.83 13.69
CA ARG A 125 -16.92 1.94 13.95
C ARG A 125 -17.26 1.32 15.30
N SER A 126 -18.33 1.80 15.93
CA SER A 126 -18.88 1.13 17.10
C SER A 126 -19.46 -0.25 16.70
N LYS A 127 -19.56 -1.17 17.65
CA LYS A 127 -20.13 -2.52 17.39
C LYS A 127 -21.54 -2.48 16.83
N LYS A 128 -22.37 -1.52 17.30
CA LYS A 128 -23.75 -1.35 16.84
C LYS A 128 -23.86 -0.80 15.39
N ASP A 129 -22.80 -0.13 14.93
CA ASP A 129 -22.72 0.49 13.60
C ASP A 129 -21.91 -0.38 12.60
N GLY A 130 -21.69 -1.66 12.93
CA GLY A 130 -20.99 -2.63 12.07
C GLY A 130 -19.63 -3.08 12.58
N GLY A 131 -19.08 -2.44 13.63
CA GLY A 131 -17.76 -2.77 14.17
C GLY A 131 -16.60 -2.33 13.27
N ASN A 132 -15.37 -2.49 13.74
CA ASN A 132 -14.17 -2.18 12.98
C ASN A 132 -14.00 -3.15 11.80
N ALA A 133 -13.46 -2.65 10.69
CA ALA A 133 -13.02 -3.44 9.55
C ALA A 133 -11.63 -2.97 9.12
N GLU A 134 -10.82 -3.86 8.60
CA GLU A 134 -9.51 -3.56 8.04
C GLU A 134 -9.17 -4.60 6.98
N GLY A 135 -8.32 -4.24 6.04
CA GLY A 135 -7.88 -5.15 5.00
C GLY A 135 -6.81 -4.53 4.11
N LEU A 136 -6.49 -5.26 3.06
CA LEU A 136 -5.58 -4.81 2.01
C LEU A 136 -6.39 -4.36 0.80
N PHE A 137 -5.79 -3.47 0.04
CA PHE A 137 -6.32 -3.13 -1.27
C PHE A 137 -5.20 -3.08 -2.32
N SER A 138 -5.59 -3.29 -3.56
CA SER A 138 -4.80 -2.99 -4.74
C SER A 138 -5.70 -2.26 -5.74
N LEU A 139 -5.27 -1.07 -6.15
CA LEU A 139 -6.01 -0.19 -7.05
C LEU A 139 -5.22 0.01 -8.33
N VAL A 140 -5.92 0.04 -9.46
CA VAL A 140 -5.34 0.53 -10.72
C VAL A 140 -5.85 1.94 -10.97
N PHE A 141 -4.92 2.86 -11.14
CA PHE A 141 -5.19 4.25 -11.50
C PHE A 141 -4.92 4.51 -12.98
N GLU A 142 -5.75 5.32 -13.58
CA GLU A 142 -5.59 5.87 -14.92
C GLU A 142 -5.51 7.41 -14.85
N ASN A 143 -4.58 7.98 -15.59
CA ASN A 143 -4.46 9.43 -15.79
C ASN A 143 -5.43 9.86 -16.88
N THR A 144 -6.50 10.53 -16.49
CA THR A 144 -7.57 11.01 -17.39
C THR A 144 -7.47 12.51 -17.57
N ASP A 145 -8.29 13.08 -18.47
CA ASP A 145 -8.43 14.55 -18.62
C ASP A 145 -8.89 15.24 -17.32
N ASN A 146 -9.54 14.48 -16.43
CA ASN A 146 -10.00 14.93 -15.11
C ASN A 146 -9.03 14.54 -13.96
N GLY A 147 -7.77 14.25 -14.29
CA GLY A 147 -6.75 13.79 -13.37
C GLY A 147 -6.78 12.27 -13.12
N TRP A 148 -6.03 11.84 -12.13
CA TRP A 148 -5.92 10.44 -11.78
C TRP A 148 -7.22 9.90 -11.19
N LYS A 149 -7.69 8.76 -11.73
CA LYS A 149 -8.94 8.09 -11.33
C LYS A 149 -8.71 6.59 -11.14
N ILE A 150 -9.39 6.01 -10.17
CA ILE A 150 -9.37 4.55 -9.95
C ILE A 150 -10.25 3.91 -11.02
N VAL A 151 -9.69 2.92 -11.75
CA VAL A 151 -10.38 2.12 -12.78
C VAL A 151 -10.57 0.68 -12.34
N VAL A 152 -9.77 0.19 -11.40
CA VAL A 152 -9.95 -1.11 -10.73
C VAL A 152 -9.75 -0.91 -9.24
N ASP A 153 -10.69 -1.39 -8.45
CA ASP A 153 -10.60 -1.50 -6.99
C ASP A 153 -10.70 -2.98 -6.61
N HIS A 154 -9.65 -3.50 -6.01
CA HIS A 154 -9.64 -4.81 -5.37
C HIS A 154 -9.36 -4.63 -3.88
N THR A 155 -10.37 -4.84 -3.08
CA THR A 155 -10.36 -4.67 -1.61
C THR A 155 -10.82 -5.96 -0.92
N THR A 156 -10.04 -6.41 0.08
CA THR A 156 -10.27 -7.67 0.82
C THR A 156 -10.81 -7.43 2.23
#